data_e9a0b2de0cc55daa5f2fbb37bab46bb3
#
_entry.id   e9a0b2de0cc55daa5f2fbb37bab46bb3
#
_cell.length_a   1.000
_cell.length_b   1.000
_cell.length_c   1.000
_cell.angle_alpha   90.00
_cell.angle_beta   90.00
_cell.angle_gamma   90.00
#
_symmetry.space_group_name_H-M   'P 1'
#
loop_
_entity.id
_entity.type
_entity.pdbx_description
1 polymer ?
#
loop_
_entity_poly.entity_id
_entity_poly.type
_entity_poly.pdbx_seq_one_letter_code
_entity_poly.pdbx_strand_id
1 'polypeptide(L)'
;ERGLQPSDVSPFLSEVYYRISEKCFFALGFPNDAGGWELCNPYFKGCFAPKAITTIKGTDSHKLQLFEGFMDFFSWRKLHPEAQDDSIILNSLTLLPKLIPTLHLYPIIESLLDNDEAGDRATKQLIDAGLPVKDMRACYAPYKDINEYLILAEQRKKILTPRKRGLHR
;
A
#
# COMPACT_ATOMS: atom_id res chain seq x y z
N GLU A 1 7.25 -8.96 -10.73
CA GLU A 1 7.28 -9.92 -9.62
C GLU A 1 6.23 -9.59 -8.54
N ARG A 2 5.86 -8.32 -8.36
CA ARG A 2 4.85 -7.86 -7.40
C ARG A 2 3.42 -7.83 -7.98
N GLY A 3 3.19 -8.36 -9.17
CA GLY A 3 1.88 -8.30 -9.84
C GLY A 3 1.50 -6.91 -10.36
N LEU A 4 2.36 -5.91 -10.19
CA LEU A 4 2.17 -4.53 -10.63
C LEU A 4 2.90 -4.28 -11.95
N GLN A 5 2.32 -3.42 -12.79
CA GLN A 5 2.94 -2.91 -14.01
C GLN A 5 3.48 -1.49 -13.76
N PRO A 6 4.45 -0.99 -14.54
CA PRO A 6 4.92 0.38 -14.41
C PRO A 6 3.80 1.42 -14.46
N SER A 7 2.77 1.21 -15.28
CA SER A 7 1.59 2.08 -15.37
C SER A 7 0.77 2.15 -14.07
N ASP A 8 0.79 1.10 -13.25
CA ASP A 8 0.04 1.06 -11.99
C ASP A 8 0.67 1.97 -10.92
N VAL A 9 1.97 2.25 -11.04
CA VAL A 9 2.76 2.91 -9.99
C VAL A 9 3.43 4.23 -10.43
N SER A 10 3.64 4.45 -11.75
CA SER A 10 4.36 5.62 -12.29
C SER A 10 3.85 6.99 -11.83
N PRO A 11 2.55 7.19 -11.53
CA PRO A 11 2.09 8.47 -11.00
C PRO A 11 2.59 8.79 -9.58
N PHE A 12 3.11 7.80 -8.86
CA PHE A 12 3.43 7.89 -7.43
C PHE A 12 4.87 7.57 -7.08
N LEU A 13 5.54 6.76 -7.91
CA LEU A 13 6.91 6.33 -7.65
C LEU A 13 7.90 7.08 -8.53
N SER A 14 9.07 7.34 -7.95
CA SER A 14 10.24 7.87 -8.66
C SER A 14 11.41 6.89 -8.56
N GLU A 15 12.27 6.91 -9.55
CA GLU A 15 13.58 6.27 -9.45
C GLU A 15 14.49 7.12 -8.58
N VAL A 16 15.02 6.54 -7.52
CA VAL A 16 15.91 7.20 -6.57
C VAL A 16 17.30 6.58 -6.69
N TYR A 17 18.26 7.39 -7.09
CA TYR A 17 19.67 7.02 -7.13
C TYR A 17 20.37 7.60 -5.91
N TYR A 18 21.08 6.75 -5.16
CA TYR A 18 21.77 7.17 -3.94
C TYR A 18 23.11 6.47 -3.81
N ARG A 19 23.99 7.08 -3.03
CA ARG A 19 25.36 6.58 -2.82
C ARG A 19 25.55 6.19 -1.35
N ILE A 20 26.15 5.02 -1.14
CA ILE A 20 26.67 4.60 0.16
C ILE A 20 28.16 4.32 -0.04
N SER A 21 29.03 5.12 0.63
CA SER A 21 30.46 5.11 0.38
C SER A 21 30.74 5.35 -1.13
N GLU A 22 31.53 4.48 -1.76
CA GLU A 22 31.89 4.58 -3.18
C GLU A 22 30.88 3.90 -4.14
N LYS A 23 29.81 3.27 -3.61
CA LYS A 23 28.86 2.48 -4.40
C LYS A 23 27.58 3.28 -4.67
N CYS A 24 27.16 3.31 -5.94
CA CYS A 24 25.86 3.83 -6.35
C CYS A 24 24.81 2.72 -6.27
N PHE A 25 23.64 3.08 -5.77
CA PHE A 25 22.48 2.21 -5.64
C PHE A 25 21.27 2.87 -6.29
N PHE A 26 20.29 2.06 -6.58
CA PHE A 26 19.02 2.45 -7.15
C PHE A 26 17.90 1.81 -6.37
N ALA A 27 16.81 2.54 -6.15
CA ALA A 27 15.57 2.04 -5.58
C ALA A 27 14.36 2.78 -6.17
N LEU A 28 13.19 2.18 -6.05
CA LEU A 28 11.93 2.88 -6.23
C LEU A 28 11.64 3.67 -4.95
N GLY A 29 11.34 4.94 -5.10
CA GLY A 29 11.02 5.86 -4.01
C GLY A 29 9.56 6.27 -4.02
N PHE A 30 8.92 6.22 -2.87
CA PHE A 30 7.57 6.71 -2.61
C PHE A 30 7.68 7.88 -1.63
N PRO A 31 7.31 9.11 -2.03
CA PRO A 31 7.45 10.28 -1.19
C PRO A 31 6.46 10.26 -0.03
N ASN A 32 6.86 10.83 1.11
CA ASN A 32 5.98 11.01 2.25
C ASN A 32 5.67 12.50 2.50
N ASP A 33 4.70 12.78 3.36
CA ASP A 33 4.17 14.12 3.62
C ASP A 33 5.18 15.09 4.25
N ALA A 34 6.28 14.58 4.79
CA ALA A 34 7.34 15.39 5.41
C ALA A 34 8.56 15.60 4.50
N GLY A 35 8.48 15.20 3.22
CA GLY A 35 9.57 15.33 2.25
C GLY A 35 10.62 14.22 2.34
N GLY A 36 10.38 13.18 3.12
CA GLY A 36 11.18 11.96 3.11
C GLY A 36 10.71 10.98 2.04
N TRP A 37 11.39 9.85 1.93
CA TRP A 37 11.11 8.84 0.91
C TRP A 37 11.13 7.43 1.49
N GLU A 38 10.10 6.66 1.23
CA GLU A 38 10.14 5.22 1.43
C GLU A 38 10.79 4.57 0.22
N LEU A 39 11.80 3.73 0.46
CA LEU A 39 12.60 3.10 -0.59
C LEU A 39 12.34 1.61 -0.64
N CYS A 40 12.27 1.08 -1.86
CA CYS A 40 12.16 -0.35 -2.10
C CYS A 40 12.95 -0.76 -3.34
N ASN A 41 13.74 -1.82 -3.20
CA ASN A 41 14.28 -2.58 -4.31
C ASN A 41 14.22 -4.08 -3.96
N PRO A 42 14.64 -5.02 -4.83
CA PRO A 42 14.56 -6.46 -4.55
C PRO A 42 15.30 -6.93 -3.30
N TYR A 43 16.25 -6.15 -2.81
CA TYR A 43 17.17 -6.52 -1.71
C TYR A 43 16.98 -5.68 -0.45
N PHE A 44 16.25 -4.57 -0.54
CA PHE A 44 16.24 -3.58 0.52
C PHE A 44 14.91 -2.84 0.58
N LYS A 45 14.41 -2.64 1.81
CA LYS A 45 13.40 -1.65 2.16
C LYS A 45 14.01 -0.68 3.16
N GLY A 46 13.80 0.60 2.96
CA GLY A 46 14.35 1.64 3.83
C GLY A 46 13.62 2.95 3.70
N CYS A 47 14.14 3.97 4.35
CA CYS A 47 13.58 5.31 4.32
C CYS A 47 14.71 6.34 4.29
N PHE A 48 14.56 7.34 3.43
CA PHE A 48 15.29 8.61 3.59
C PHE A 48 14.44 9.54 4.45
N ALA A 49 15.03 9.95 5.57
CA ALA A 49 14.38 10.80 6.57
C ALA A 49 13.87 12.13 5.98
N PRO A 50 12.83 12.68 6.57
CA PRO A 50 12.15 12.20 7.77
C PRO A 50 11.15 11.06 7.48
N LYS A 51 10.93 10.17 8.46
CA LYS A 51 9.90 9.13 8.40
C LYS A 51 8.54 9.75 8.70
N ALA A 52 7.61 9.62 7.77
CA ALA A 52 6.25 10.14 7.90
C ALA A 52 5.24 9.27 7.13
N ILE A 53 3.97 9.55 7.36
CA ILE A 53 2.88 9.00 6.55
C ILE A 53 2.91 9.58 5.14
N THR A 54 2.18 8.94 4.22
CA THR A 54 1.87 9.52 2.90
C THR A 54 0.35 9.63 2.76
N THR A 55 -0.12 10.82 2.43
CA THR A 55 -1.53 11.10 2.17
C THR A 55 -1.77 11.24 0.67
N ILE A 56 -2.67 10.44 0.13
CA ILE A 56 -3.14 10.53 -1.25
C ILE A 56 -4.60 10.96 -1.20
N LYS A 57 -4.88 12.17 -1.69
CA LYS A 57 -6.25 12.67 -1.77
C LYS A 57 -6.99 12.02 -2.92
N GLY A 58 -8.19 11.52 -2.60
CA GLY A 58 -9.17 11.08 -3.57
C GLY A 58 -10.06 12.23 -4.06
N THR A 59 -11.03 11.90 -4.87
CA THR A 59 -12.11 12.83 -5.28
C THR A 59 -13.33 12.72 -4.36
N ASP A 60 -13.42 11.67 -3.56
CA ASP A 60 -14.40 11.46 -2.50
C ASP A 60 -13.69 11.27 -1.15
N SER A 61 -13.94 12.23 -0.23
CA SER A 61 -13.34 12.21 1.11
C SER A 61 -14.27 11.67 2.20
N HIS A 62 -15.38 11.02 1.83
CA HIS A 62 -16.29 10.40 2.81
C HIS A 62 -15.70 9.18 3.50
N LYS A 63 -14.77 8.49 2.84
CA LYS A 63 -14.07 7.35 3.39
C LYS A 63 -12.57 7.57 3.34
N LEU A 64 -11.91 6.97 4.31
CA LEU A 64 -10.46 6.84 4.34
C LEU A 64 -10.08 5.38 4.18
N GLN A 65 -9.14 5.10 3.30
CA GLN A 65 -8.45 3.82 3.19
C GLN A 65 -7.09 3.92 3.89
N LEU A 66 -6.87 3.08 4.90
CA LEU A 66 -5.66 3.10 5.73
C LEU A 66 -4.81 1.88 5.45
N PHE A 67 -3.63 2.09 4.90
CA PHE A 67 -2.67 1.05 4.53
C PHE A 67 -1.44 1.06 5.42
N GLU A 68 -0.81 -0.11 5.61
CA GLU A 68 0.48 -0.18 6.29
C GLU A 68 1.63 0.27 5.38
N GLY A 69 1.66 -0.22 4.14
CA GLY A 69 2.72 0.05 3.17
C GLY A 69 2.22 0.43 1.79
N PHE A 70 3.08 1.08 1.01
CA PHE A 70 2.71 1.58 -0.31
C PHE A 70 2.50 0.46 -1.36
N MET A 71 3.07 -0.73 -1.17
CA MET A 71 2.83 -1.86 -2.07
C MET A 71 1.38 -2.35 -1.98
N ASP A 72 0.79 -2.34 -0.78
CA ASP A 72 -0.60 -2.70 -0.55
C ASP A 72 -1.55 -1.67 -1.12
N PHE A 73 -1.21 -0.38 -0.97
CA PHE A 73 -1.93 0.71 -1.62
C PHE A 73 -2.00 0.54 -3.14
N PHE A 74 -0.88 0.27 -3.82
CA PHE A 74 -0.89 0.04 -5.27
C PHE A 74 -1.63 -1.23 -5.66
N SER A 75 -1.51 -2.28 -4.87
CA SER A 75 -2.22 -3.54 -5.08
C SER A 75 -3.72 -3.36 -4.98
N TRP A 76 -4.17 -2.62 -3.96
CA TRP A 76 -5.57 -2.28 -3.76
C TRP A 76 -6.13 -1.46 -4.91
N ARG A 77 -5.42 -0.39 -5.32
CA ARG A 77 -5.82 0.44 -6.47
C ARG A 77 -5.94 -0.37 -7.77
N LYS A 78 -5.05 -1.33 -7.98
CA LYS A 78 -5.13 -2.21 -9.16
C LYS A 78 -6.33 -3.13 -9.11
N LEU A 79 -6.70 -3.61 -7.94
CA LEU A 79 -7.88 -4.47 -7.72
C LEU A 79 -9.18 -3.66 -7.78
N HIS A 80 -9.14 -2.38 -7.40
CA HIS A 80 -10.28 -1.46 -7.29
C HIS A 80 -10.00 -0.14 -8.02
N PRO A 81 -9.92 -0.15 -9.37
CA PRO A 81 -9.57 1.05 -10.15
C PRO A 81 -10.62 2.16 -10.05
N GLU A 82 -11.84 1.82 -9.62
CA GLU A 82 -12.93 2.75 -9.39
C GLU A 82 -12.86 3.49 -8.05
N ALA A 83 -12.00 3.03 -7.12
CA ALA A 83 -11.90 3.65 -5.80
C ALA A 83 -11.35 5.08 -5.88
N GLN A 84 -12.09 6.02 -5.31
CA GLN A 84 -11.78 7.45 -5.33
C GLN A 84 -11.64 8.04 -3.92
N ASP A 85 -11.55 7.18 -2.93
CA ASP A 85 -11.46 7.54 -1.52
C ASP A 85 -10.08 8.12 -1.17
N ASP A 86 -10.04 8.95 -0.12
CA ASP A 86 -8.77 9.36 0.49
C ASP A 86 -7.99 8.12 0.95
N SER A 87 -6.69 8.15 0.81
CA SER A 87 -5.81 7.07 1.26
C SER A 87 -4.70 7.63 2.15
N ILE A 88 -4.42 6.95 3.26
CA ILE A 88 -3.25 7.20 4.11
C ILE A 88 -2.43 5.92 4.17
N ILE A 89 -1.16 6.05 3.84
CA ILE A 89 -0.17 4.99 3.95
C ILE A 89 0.69 5.31 5.17
N LEU A 90 0.66 4.45 6.17
CA LEU A 90 1.36 4.67 7.45
C LEU A 90 2.88 4.66 7.28
N ASN A 91 3.40 3.87 6.33
CA ASN A 91 4.83 3.64 6.14
C ASN A 91 5.53 3.03 7.39
N SER A 92 4.89 3.11 8.54
CA SER A 92 5.24 2.42 9.78
C SER A 92 4.07 2.50 10.77
N LEU A 93 3.71 1.38 11.38
CA LEU A 93 2.68 1.34 12.44
C LEU A 93 3.03 2.21 13.66
N THR A 94 4.32 2.52 13.86
CA THR A 94 4.76 3.42 14.96
C THR A 94 4.23 4.85 14.82
N LEU A 95 3.77 5.24 13.63
CA LEU A 95 3.18 6.56 13.39
C LEU A 95 1.69 6.63 13.71
N LEU A 96 1.02 5.48 13.84
CA LEU A 96 -0.42 5.39 14.07
C LEU A 96 -0.90 6.20 15.29
N PRO A 97 -0.26 6.16 16.47
CA PRO A 97 -0.73 6.91 17.63
C PRO A 97 -0.82 8.42 17.40
N LYS A 98 0.10 8.97 16.61
CA LYS A 98 0.12 10.40 16.26
C LYS A 98 -0.96 10.77 15.25
N LEU A 99 -1.41 9.80 14.45
CA LEU A 99 -2.40 10.00 13.41
C LEU A 99 -3.84 9.93 13.95
N ILE A 100 -4.10 9.16 15.01
CA ILE A 100 -5.44 8.93 15.57
C ILE A 100 -6.29 10.21 15.71
N PRO A 101 -5.78 11.34 16.24
CA PRO A 101 -6.59 12.56 16.36
C PRO A 101 -7.12 13.06 15.03
N THR A 102 -6.36 12.93 13.96
CA THR A 102 -6.76 13.36 12.60
C THR A 102 -7.77 12.40 11.98
N LEU A 103 -7.71 11.11 12.34
CA LEU A 103 -8.62 10.10 11.81
C LEU A 103 -10.08 10.30 12.21
N HIS A 104 -10.36 11.01 13.31
CA HIS A 104 -11.73 11.37 13.71
C HIS A 104 -12.47 12.29 12.71
N LEU A 105 -11.77 12.86 11.73
CA LEU A 105 -12.38 13.66 10.67
C LEU A 105 -13.09 12.81 9.62
N TYR A 106 -12.85 11.51 9.58
CA TYR A 106 -13.44 10.60 8.60
C TYR A 106 -14.61 9.82 9.18
N PRO A 107 -15.79 9.84 8.54
CA PRO A 107 -16.96 9.09 9.00
C PRO A 107 -16.84 7.58 8.82
N ILE A 108 -15.93 7.11 7.95
CA ILE A 108 -15.63 5.69 7.71
C ILE A 108 -14.13 5.54 7.48
N ILE A 109 -13.51 4.57 8.17
CA ILE A 109 -12.11 4.20 7.98
C ILE A 109 -12.04 2.72 7.60
N GLU A 110 -11.69 2.44 6.35
CA GLU A 110 -11.41 1.08 5.89
C GLU A 110 -9.97 0.73 6.26
N SER A 111 -9.80 -0.14 7.26
CA SER A 111 -8.49 -0.62 7.71
C SER A 111 -8.01 -1.74 6.79
N LEU A 112 -6.96 -1.47 6.04
CA LEU A 112 -6.33 -2.33 5.03
C LEU A 112 -4.88 -2.67 5.47
N LEU A 113 -4.72 -3.06 6.74
CA LEU A 113 -3.44 -3.41 7.36
C LEU A 113 -3.09 -4.88 7.12
N ASP A 114 -1.85 -5.27 7.41
CA ASP A 114 -1.41 -6.66 7.26
C ASP A 114 -2.20 -7.65 8.14
N ASN A 115 -2.37 -8.88 7.66
CA ASN A 115 -2.94 -10.00 8.41
C ASN A 115 -1.88 -10.66 9.29
N ASP A 116 -1.33 -9.90 10.24
CA ASP A 116 -0.39 -10.39 11.23
C ASP A 116 -0.66 -9.76 12.61
N GLU A 117 0.07 -10.19 13.63
CA GLU A 117 -0.11 -9.69 14.99
C GLU A 117 0.08 -8.17 15.14
N ALA A 118 0.91 -7.55 14.30
CA ALA A 118 1.13 -6.10 14.35
C ALA A 118 -0.09 -5.36 13.77
N GLY A 119 -0.64 -5.85 12.65
CA GLY A 119 -1.90 -5.36 12.08
C GLY A 119 -3.08 -5.57 13.02
N ASP A 120 -3.14 -6.71 13.76
CA ASP A 120 -4.17 -6.96 14.79
C ASP A 120 -4.12 -5.91 15.89
N ARG A 121 -2.93 -5.66 16.44
CA ARG A 121 -2.74 -4.64 17.48
C ARG A 121 -3.10 -3.25 16.98
N ALA A 122 -2.70 -2.91 15.77
CA ALA A 122 -3.00 -1.61 15.17
C ALA A 122 -4.50 -1.42 14.92
N THR A 123 -5.19 -2.43 14.37
CA THR A 123 -6.64 -2.40 14.17
C THR A 123 -7.37 -2.27 15.52
N LYS A 124 -6.94 -3.04 16.52
CA LYS A 124 -7.49 -2.91 17.88
C LYS A 124 -7.30 -1.50 18.45
N GLN A 125 -6.11 -0.91 18.26
CA GLN A 125 -5.83 0.46 18.73
C GLN A 125 -6.76 1.49 18.09
N LEU A 126 -7.08 1.35 16.80
CA LEU A 126 -8.05 2.22 16.12
C LEU A 126 -9.45 2.07 16.72
N ILE A 127 -9.90 0.84 16.95
CA ILE A 127 -11.22 0.54 17.55
C ILE A 127 -11.29 1.06 18.99
N ASP A 128 -10.27 0.82 19.81
CA ASP A 128 -10.20 1.28 21.20
C ASP A 128 -10.19 2.82 21.31
N ALA A 129 -9.72 3.51 20.25
CA ALA A 129 -9.78 4.97 20.14
C ALA A 129 -11.19 5.50 19.73
N GLY A 130 -12.19 4.63 19.57
CA GLY A 130 -13.54 5.01 19.20
C GLY A 130 -13.72 5.47 17.75
N LEU A 131 -12.79 5.10 16.85
CA LEU A 131 -12.86 5.42 15.45
C LEU A 131 -13.88 4.54 14.70
N PRO A 132 -14.54 5.05 13.65
CA PRO A 132 -15.51 4.31 12.84
C PRO A 132 -14.81 3.35 11.86
N VAL A 133 -14.14 2.32 12.40
CA VAL A 133 -13.28 1.40 11.65
C VAL A 133 -14.10 0.25 11.07
N LYS A 134 -13.90 0.02 9.77
CA LYS A 134 -14.29 -1.19 9.06
C LYS A 134 -13.03 -1.99 8.74
N ASP A 135 -12.86 -3.12 9.40
CA ASP A 135 -11.73 -4.02 9.14
C ASP A 135 -11.93 -4.76 7.81
N MET A 136 -11.07 -4.47 6.83
CA MET A 136 -11.14 -5.01 5.48
C MET A 136 -10.25 -6.24 5.28
N ARG A 137 -9.51 -6.68 6.30
CA ARG A 137 -8.53 -7.77 6.21
C ARG A 137 -9.12 -9.10 5.77
N ALA A 138 -10.40 -9.33 6.07
CA ALA A 138 -11.12 -10.52 5.57
C ALA A 138 -11.20 -10.58 4.04
N CYS A 139 -11.11 -9.45 3.33
CA CYS A 139 -11.19 -9.39 1.86
C CYS A 139 -9.98 -10.04 1.17
N TYR A 140 -8.85 -10.10 1.84
CA TYR A 140 -7.62 -10.72 1.32
C TYR A 140 -7.11 -11.89 2.16
N ALA A 141 -7.86 -12.33 3.16
CA ALA A 141 -7.55 -13.56 3.88
C ALA A 141 -7.60 -14.78 2.92
N PRO A 142 -6.75 -15.80 3.08
CA PRO A 142 -5.80 -16.03 4.18
C PRO A 142 -4.40 -15.42 3.95
N TYR A 143 -4.26 -14.52 2.99
CA TYR A 143 -2.97 -13.94 2.63
C TYR A 143 -2.52 -12.91 3.68
N LYS A 144 -1.21 -12.76 3.82
CA LYS A 144 -0.62 -11.84 4.79
C LYS A 144 -0.99 -10.39 4.48
N ASP A 145 -0.90 -10.00 3.21
CA ASP A 145 -1.12 -8.65 2.76
C ASP A 145 -1.85 -8.61 1.40
N ILE A 146 -2.23 -7.42 0.96
CA ILE A 146 -2.96 -7.22 -0.29
C ILE A 146 -2.07 -7.51 -1.50
N ASN A 147 -0.76 -7.26 -1.39
CA ASN A 147 0.17 -7.54 -2.49
C ASN A 147 0.32 -9.05 -2.73
N GLU A 148 0.38 -9.86 -1.68
CA GLU A 148 0.39 -11.31 -1.80
C GLU A 148 -0.91 -11.82 -2.44
N TYR A 149 -2.06 -11.30 -2.02
CA TYR A 149 -3.35 -11.61 -2.62
C TYR A 149 -3.38 -11.27 -4.12
N LEU A 150 -2.91 -10.07 -4.52
CA LEU A 150 -2.84 -9.65 -5.92
C LEU A 150 -1.97 -10.60 -6.77
N ILE A 151 -0.78 -10.96 -6.27
CA ILE A 151 0.14 -11.85 -7.01
C ILE A 151 -0.56 -13.17 -7.35
N LEU A 152 -1.26 -13.77 -6.39
CA LEU A 152 -1.93 -15.05 -6.59
C LEU A 152 -3.20 -14.92 -7.44
N ALA A 153 -3.92 -13.81 -7.34
CA ALA A 153 -5.05 -13.51 -8.22
C ALA A 153 -4.60 -13.39 -9.69
N GLU A 154 -3.49 -12.69 -9.94
CA GLU A 154 -2.91 -12.56 -11.28
C GLU A 154 -2.38 -13.89 -11.83
N GLN A 155 -1.80 -14.74 -10.99
CA GLN A 155 -1.36 -16.08 -11.40
C GLN A 155 -2.57 -16.96 -11.82
N ARG A 156 -3.65 -16.95 -11.05
CA ARG A 156 -4.90 -17.68 -11.37
C ARG A 156 -5.50 -17.20 -12.68
N LYS A 157 -5.55 -15.90 -12.94
CA LYS A 157 -6.01 -15.36 -14.24
C LYS A 157 -5.19 -15.89 -15.41
N LYS A 158 -3.86 -15.93 -15.29
CA LYS A 158 -2.95 -16.46 -16.33
C LYS A 158 -3.18 -17.94 -16.63
N ILE A 159 -3.50 -18.74 -15.61
CA ILE A 159 -3.78 -20.18 -15.76
C ILE A 159 -5.14 -20.40 -16.45
N LEU A 160 -6.14 -19.59 -16.10
CA LEU A 160 -7.51 -19.72 -16.62
C LEU A 160 -7.69 -19.13 -18.02
N THR A 161 -6.74 -18.29 -18.51
CA THR A 161 -6.79 -17.72 -19.85
C THR A 161 -5.90 -18.56 -20.78
N PRO A 162 -6.45 -19.49 -21.62
CA PRO A 162 -5.64 -20.28 -22.54
C PRO A 162 -4.95 -19.34 -23.53
N ARG A 163 -3.62 -19.48 -23.70
CA ARG A 163 -2.91 -18.83 -24.81
C ARG A 163 -3.59 -19.24 -26.12
N LYS A 164 -4.22 -18.30 -26.82
CA LYS A 164 -4.61 -18.52 -28.22
C LYS A 164 -3.32 -18.89 -28.97
N ARG A 165 -3.11 -20.17 -29.27
CA ARG A 165 -2.08 -20.62 -30.22
C ARG A 165 -2.43 -19.98 -31.55
N GLY A 166 -1.61 -19.04 -31.99
CA GLY A 166 -1.70 -18.52 -33.38
C GLY A 166 -1.54 -19.68 -34.33
N LEU A 167 -2.61 -19.98 -35.09
CA LEU A 167 -2.51 -20.79 -36.30
C LEU A 167 -1.76 -19.92 -37.32
N HIS A 168 -0.47 -20.14 -37.46
CA HIS A 168 0.23 -19.73 -38.68
C HIS A 168 -0.21 -20.68 -39.79
N ARG A 169 -0.97 -20.17 -40.74
CA ARG A 169 -1.10 -20.71 -42.08
C ARG A 169 -0.07 -20.08 -43.00
#